data_eebb96015992ebb2f6016366b34ed021
#
_entry.id   eebb96015992ebb2f6016366b34ed021
#
_cell.length_a   1.000
_cell.length_b   1.000
_cell.length_c   1.000
_cell.angle_alpha   90.00
_cell.angle_beta   90.00
_cell.angle_gamma   90.00
#
_symmetry.space_group_name_H-M   'P 1'
#
loop_
_entity.id
_entity.type
_entity.pdbx_description
1 polymer ?
#
loop_
_entity_poly.entity_id
_entity_poly.type
_entity_poly.pdbx_seq_one_letter_code
_entity_poly.pdbx_strand_id
1 'polypeptide(L)'
;MTTMPIWLQGLEGRRALVTGAGRGIGRACAVALARAGADVIAVARTEKDLQSLELEAEGRVTGWQEDLTSNTFFERLEALNELDILVNNAGMNRPLPLEEVDIGTLDAMISLNIRAVYRASQSAARVMRKANRGGSIIQMSSQMGHVGAARRTVYCMTKHAVEGLTKAMAVELAPVGIRVNAVAPTFIETPLTKAMFEDPVFLASVVDSIPLGRVGVPEDVVGAILFLASSASSMVTGASIKVDGGWTAR
;
A
#
# COMPACT_ATOMS: atom_id res chain seq x y z
N MET A 1 -17.60 21.49 10.63
CA MET A 1 -16.27 20.87 10.62
C MET A 1 -16.30 19.73 11.64
N THR A 2 -16.36 18.51 11.19
CA THR A 2 -16.33 17.35 12.10
C THR A 2 -14.87 17.18 12.54
N THR A 3 -14.60 17.47 13.82
CA THR A 3 -13.27 17.26 14.40
C THR A 3 -12.94 15.77 14.33
N MET A 4 -11.83 15.43 13.69
CA MET A 4 -11.34 14.05 13.69
C MET A 4 -11.16 13.55 15.12
N PRO A 5 -11.55 12.31 15.43
CA PRO A 5 -11.33 11.71 16.74
C PRO A 5 -9.86 11.80 17.15
N ILE A 6 -9.61 12.04 18.44
CA ILE A 6 -8.27 12.27 19.02
C ILE A 6 -7.24 11.16 18.68
N TRP A 7 -7.71 9.92 18.47
CA TRP A 7 -6.88 8.78 18.11
C TRP A 7 -6.53 8.72 16.60
N LEU A 8 -7.21 9.53 15.77
CA LEU A 8 -6.84 9.79 14.37
C LEU A 8 -6.03 11.10 14.23
N GLN A 9 -6.07 11.97 15.25
CA GLN A 9 -5.20 13.12 15.39
C GLN A 9 -3.88 12.61 15.97
N GLY A 10 -2.82 12.62 15.25
CA GLY A 10 -1.54 12.14 15.82
C GLY A 10 -0.52 11.89 14.74
N LEU A 11 -0.81 12.40 13.55
CA LEU A 11 0.13 12.39 12.45
C LEU A 11 0.76 13.77 12.21
N GLU A 12 0.42 14.79 13.02
CA GLU A 12 1.07 16.09 12.96
C GLU A 12 2.58 15.95 13.17
N GLY A 13 3.35 16.54 12.25
CA GLY A 13 4.81 16.48 12.27
C GLY A 13 5.37 15.10 11.95
N ARG A 14 4.54 14.15 11.49
CA ARG A 14 4.99 12.88 10.96
C ARG A 14 5.25 12.98 9.47
N ARG A 15 6.33 12.36 9.01
CA ARG A 15 6.65 12.25 7.60
C ARG A 15 6.25 10.89 7.06
N ALA A 16 5.38 10.88 6.05
CA ALA A 16 4.91 9.67 5.38
C ALA A 16 5.42 9.60 3.94
N LEU A 17 5.70 8.41 3.43
CA LEU A 17 5.95 8.15 2.02
C LEU A 17 4.96 7.12 1.52
N VAL A 18 4.27 7.44 0.41
CA VAL A 18 3.29 6.56 -0.24
C VAL A 18 3.73 6.26 -1.65
N THR A 19 3.97 4.99 -1.96
CA THR A 19 4.32 4.55 -3.32
C THR A 19 3.08 4.28 -4.15
N GLY A 20 3.12 4.60 -5.46
CA GLY A 20 1.97 4.46 -6.34
C GLY A 20 0.83 5.41 -5.98
N ALA A 21 1.16 6.62 -5.50
CA ALA A 21 0.20 7.58 -4.96
C ALA A 21 -0.55 8.41 -6.03
N GLY A 22 -0.23 8.29 -7.31
CA GLY A 22 -0.83 9.12 -8.35
C GLY A 22 -2.34 8.89 -8.54
N ARG A 23 -2.87 7.70 -8.23
CA ARG A 23 -4.27 7.31 -8.45
C ARG A 23 -4.72 6.17 -7.53
N GLY A 24 -6.03 5.91 -7.53
CA GLY A 24 -6.65 4.78 -6.81
C GLY A 24 -6.35 4.79 -5.31
N ILE A 25 -6.10 3.61 -4.74
CA ILE A 25 -5.88 3.43 -3.30
C ILE A 25 -4.71 4.29 -2.79
N GLY A 26 -3.59 4.34 -3.52
CA GLY A 26 -2.41 5.12 -3.10
C GLY A 26 -2.70 6.61 -3.00
N ARG A 27 -3.50 7.16 -3.94
CA ARG A 27 -3.94 8.56 -3.88
C ARG A 27 -4.81 8.83 -2.67
N ALA A 28 -5.82 7.98 -2.45
CA ALA A 28 -6.70 8.09 -1.28
C ALA A 28 -5.91 7.99 0.04
N CYS A 29 -4.92 7.10 0.13
CA CYS A 29 -4.04 7.00 1.28
C CYS A 29 -3.21 8.27 1.49
N ALA A 30 -2.62 8.84 0.44
CA ALA A 30 -1.82 10.06 0.53
C ALA A 30 -2.66 11.25 1.00
N VAL A 31 -3.85 11.44 0.44
CA VAL A 31 -4.81 12.49 0.85
C VAL A 31 -5.23 12.31 2.31
N ALA A 32 -5.54 11.08 2.71
CA ALA A 32 -5.99 10.82 4.07
C ALA A 32 -4.90 11.04 5.12
N LEU A 33 -3.66 10.61 4.83
CA LEU A 33 -2.51 10.86 5.71
C LEU A 33 -2.23 12.36 5.83
N ALA A 34 -2.30 13.11 4.73
CA ALA A 34 -2.15 14.57 4.71
C ALA A 34 -3.25 15.26 5.55
N ARG A 35 -4.51 14.87 5.37
CA ARG A 35 -5.64 15.38 6.16
C ARG A 35 -5.54 15.02 7.66
N ALA A 36 -4.86 13.93 7.98
CA ALA A 36 -4.56 13.54 9.35
C ALA A 36 -3.36 14.28 9.95
N GLY A 37 -2.73 15.20 9.20
CA GLY A 37 -1.66 16.08 9.66
C GLY A 37 -0.25 15.68 9.23
N ALA A 38 -0.06 14.56 8.53
CA ALA A 38 1.26 14.15 8.07
C ALA A 38 1.76 14.99 6.88
N ASP A 39 3.07 15.18 6.80
CA ASP A 39 3.75 15.65 5.59
C ASP A 39 4.03 14.44 4.69
N VAL A 40 3.40 14.39 3.52
CA VAL A 40 3.37 13.20 2.68
C VAL A 40 4.26 13.36 1.44
N ILE A 41 5.17 12.43 1.24
CA ILE A 41 5.88 12.25 -0.02
C ILE A 41 5.08 11.26 -0.87
N ALA A 42 4.52 11.74 -1.97
CA ALA A 42 3.74 10.95 -2.91
C ALA A 42 4.61 10.53 -4.10
N VAL A 43 4.79 9.22 -4.29
CA VAL A 43 5.64 8.70 -5.36
C VAL A 43 4.79 8.10 -6.47
N ALA A 44 4.98 8.59 -7.70
CA ALA A 44 4.34 8.06 -8.91
C ALA A 44 5.19 8.35 -10.16
N ARG A 45 4.87 7.68 -11.27
CA ARG A 45 5.56 7.88 -12.55
C ARG A 45 5.03 9.07 -13.35
N THR A 46 3.78 9.45 -13.10
CA THR A 46 3.07 10.47 -13.89
C THR A 46 3.08 11.79 -13.13
N GLU A 47 3.79 12.76 -13.65
CA GLU A 47 3.92 14.10 -13.06
C GLU A 47 2.55 14.79 -12.92
N LYS A 48 1.70 14.72 -13.95
CA LYS A 48 0.35 15.31 -13.93
C LYS A 48 -0.51 14.77 -12.79
N ASP A 49 -0.41 13.46 -12.48
CA ASP A 49 -1.14 12.85 -11.38
C ASP A 49 -0.65 13.40 -10.02
N LEU A 50 0.67 13.63 -9.89
CA LEU A 50 1.28 14.20 -8.70
C LEU A 50 0.88 15.66 -8.49
N GLN A 51 0.98 16.49 -9.52
CA GLN A 51 0.55 17.90 -9.47
C GLN A 51 -0.93 18.05 -9.07
N SER A 52 -1.80 17.18 -9.63
CA SER A 52 -3.21 17.14 -9.24
C SER A 52 -3.40 16.72 -7.79
N LEU A 53 -2.58 15.80 -7.28
CA LEU A 53 -2.63 15.35 -5.88
C LEU A 53 -2.14 16.43 -4.90
N GLU A 54 -1.07 17.15 -5.25
CA GLU A 54 -0.54 18.27 -4.45
C GLU A 54 -1.59 19.37 -4.26
N LEU A 55 -2.34 19.69 -5.32
CA LEU A 55 -3.45 20.66 -5.25
C LEU A 55 -4.58 20.16 -4.36
N GLU A 56 -4.96 18.87 -4.45
CA GLU A 56 -6.03 18.28 -3.63
C GLU A 56 -5.69 18.23 -2.14
N ALA A 57 -4.40 18.08 -1.81
CA ALA A 57 -3.92 17.89 -0.45
C ALA A 57 -3.48 19.20 0.25
N GLU A 58 -3.80 20.35 -0.32
CA GLU A 58 -3.63 21.68 0.29
C GLU A 58 -2.20 21.94 0.85
N GLY A 59 -1.17 21.51 0.11
CA GLY A 59 0.23 21.79 0.42
C GLY A 59 0.92 20.82 1.39
N ARG A 60 0.23 19.78 1.89
CA ARG A 60 0.85 18.75 2.73
C ARG A 60 1.37 17.53 1.95
N VAL A 61 1.31 17.57 0.63
CA VAL A 61 1.86 16.52 -0.24
C VAL A 61 2.95 17.10 -1.11
N THR A 62 4.05 16.39 -1.22
CA THR A 62 5.15 16.66 -2.16
C THR A 62 5.29 15.51 -3.13
N GLY A 63 5.17 15.77 -4.41
CA GLY A 63 5.29 14.76 -5.46
C GLY A 63 6.74 14.38 -5.77
N TRP A 64 7.01 13.10 -5.85
CA TRP A 64 8.25 12.56 -6.41
C TRP A 64 7.92 11.76 -7.66
N GLN A 65 8.31 12.30 -8.81
CA GLN A 65 8.22 11.57 -10.07
C GLN A 65 9.37 10.56 -10.15
N GLU A 66 9.08 9.31 -9.86
CA GLU A 66 10.08 8.24 -9.79
C GLU A 66 9.52 6.90 -10.32
N ASP A 67 10.42 6.09 -10.88
CA ASP A 67 10.19 4.68 -11.10
C ASP A 67 10.73 3.87 -9.93
N LEU A 68 9.87 3.11 -9.27
CA LEU A 68 10.21 2.31 -8.10
C LEU A 68 11.16 1.14 -8.40
N THR A 69 11.44 0.87 -9.65
CA THR A 69 12.43 -0.13 -10.06
C THR A 69 13.82 0.49 -10.28
N SER A 70 13.91 1.83 -10.28
CA SER A 70 15.17 2.57 -10.45
C SER A 70 15.94 2.69 -9.14
N ASN A 71 17.27 2.71 -9.23
CA ASN A 71 18.15 2.98 -8.10
C ASN A 71 17.99 4.40 -7.57
N THR A 72 17.71 5.38 -8.43
CA THR A 72 17.52 6.79 -8.05
C THR A 72 16.46 6.97 -6.97
N PHE A 73 15.35 6.23 -7.05
CA PHE A 73 14.30 6.25 -6.02
C PHE A 73 14.84 5.86 -4.64
N PHE A 74 15.60 4.77 -4.57
CA PHE A 74 16.12 4.27 -3.29
C PHE A 74 17.20 5.17 -2.70
N GLU A 75 18.08 5.74 -3.55
CA GLU A 75 19.08 6.74 -3.15
C GLU A 75 18.41 7.98 -2.58
N ARG A 76 17.37 8.47 -3.23
CA ARG A 76 16.58 9.61 -2.78
C ARG A 76 15.85 9.33 -1.46
N LEU A 77 15.30 8.12 -1.29
CA LEU A 77 14.66 7.69 -0.06
C LEU A 77 15.68 7.62 1.10
N GLU A 78 16.86 7.04 0.87
CA GLU A 78 17.91 6.93 1.89
C GLU A 78 18.57 8.28 2.24
N ALA A 79 18.46 9.28 1.38
CA ALA A 79 18.90 10.65 1.64
C ALA A 79 17.96 11.45 2.57
N LEU A 80 16.78 10.92 2.90
CA LEU A 80 15.89 11.56 3.87
C LEU A 80 16.51 11.57 5.26
N ASN A 81 16.35 12.68 5.98
CA ASN A 81 16.81 12.80 7.36
C ASN A 81 15.87 12.05 8.33
N GLU A 82 14.59 11.95 7.97
CA GLU A 82 13.55 11.30 8.79
C GLU A 82 12.44 10.74 7.92
N LEU A 83 11.86 9.64 8.39
CA LEU A 83 10.64 9.03 7.86
C LEU A 83 9.94 8.30 9.01
N ASP A 84 8.65 8.53 9.20
CA ASP A 84 7.88 7.88 10.25
C ASP A 84 6.96 6.79 9.69
N ILE A 85 6.47 6.96 8.45
CA ILE A 85 5.48 6.08 7.84
C ILE A 85 5.89 5.76 6.40
N LEU A 86 5.92 4.47 6.06
CA LEU A 86 6.01 4.01 4.67
C LEU A 86 4.75 3.23 4.30
N VAL A 87 4.07 3.61 3.21
CA VAL A 87 3.00 2.83 2.59
C VAL A 87 3.48 2.30 1.25
N ASN A 88 3.83 1.02 1.21
CA ASN A 88 4.19 0.29 -0.02
C ASN A 88 2.92 -0.12 -0.75
N ASN A 89 2.31 0.80 -1.50
CA ASN A 89 1.07 0.56 -2.22
C ASN A 89 1.29 0.22 -3.70
N ALA A 90 2.37 0.66 -4.31
CA ALA A 90 2.61 0.39 -5.72
C ALA A 90 2.62 -1.11 -6.03
N GLY A 91 1.98 -1.47 -7.13
CA GLY A 91 1.91 -2.84 -7.59
C GLY A 91 1.21 -2.95 -8.93
N MET A 92 1.35 -4.11 -9.55
CA MET A 92 0.68 -4.45 -10.80
C MET A 92 0.10 -5.85 -10.76
N ASN A 93 -0.94 -6.06 -11.56
CA ASN A 93 -1.55 -7.36 -11.79
C ASN A 93 -1.81 -7.54 -13.28
N ARG A 94 -1.36 -8.66 -13.83
CA ARG A 94 -1.63 -9.08 -15.22
C ARG A 94 -2.30 -10.45 -15.19
N PRO A 95 -3.64 -10.49 -15.36
CA PRO A 95 -4.38 -11.75 -15.34
C PRO A 95 -4.16 -12.56 -16.62
N LEU A 96 -3.49 -13.69 -16.49
CA LEU A 96 -3.23 -14.64 -17.59
C LEU A 96 -3.39 -16.08 -17.10
N PRO A 97 -3.81 -17.03 -17.94
CA PRO A 97 -3.65 -18.44 -17.67
C PRO A 97 -2.18 -18.76 -17.35
N LEU A 98 -1.95 -19.79 -16.52
CA LEU A 98 -0.59 -20.16 -16.08
C LEU A 98 0.36 -20.37 -17.25
N GLU A 99 -0.09 -21.09 -18.26
CA GLU A 99 0.66 -21.47 -19.46
C GLU A 99 0.93 -20.30 -20.42
N GLU A 100 0.21 -19.20 -20.29
CA GLU A 100 0.37 -17.99 -21.11
C GLU A 100 1.25 -16.91 -20.46
N VAL A 101 1.70 -17.15 -19.23
CA VAL A 101 2.59 -16.19 -18.54
C VAL A 101 3.99 -16.26 -19.14
N ASP A 102 4.36 -15.24 -19.90
CA ASP A 102 5.72 -15.09 -20.41
C ASP A 102 6.69 -14.60 -19.31
N ILE A 103 7.99 -14.84 -19.54
CA ILE A 103 9.05 -14.46 -18.59
C ILE A 103 9.09 -12.94 -18.32
N GLY A 104 8.84 -12.12 -19.33
CA GLY A 104 8.83 -10.66 -19.17
C GLY A 104 7.69 -10.19 -18.22
N THR A 105 6.51 -10.83 -18.33
CA THR A 105 5.38 -10.58 -17.40
C THR A 105 5.72 -11.04 -16.00
N LEU A 106 6.32 -12.22 -15.84
CA LEU A 106 6.78 -12.74 -14.55
C LEU A 106 7.78 -11.77 -13.90
N ASP A 107 8.84 -11.42 -14.63
CA ASP A 107 9.92 -10.55 -14.14
C ASP A 107 9.43 -9.15 -13.78
N ALA A 108 8.55 -8.57 -14.58
CA ALA A 108 7.97 -7.26 -14.31
C ALA A 108 7.16 -7.26 -13.00
N MET A 109 6.36 -8.31 -12.78
CA MET A 109 5.57 -8.43 -11.55
C MET A 109 6.46 -8.69 -10.33
N ILE A 110 7.48 -9.54 -10.43
CA ILE A 110 8.45 -9.77 -9.36
C ILE A 110 9.23 -8.49 -9.06
N SER A 111 9.68 -7.77 -10.09
CA SER A 111 10.44 -6.54 -9.93
C SER A 111 9.66 -5.48 -9.15
N LEU A 112 8.40 -5.24 -9.52
CA LEU A 112 7.59 -4.20 -8.87
C LEU A 112 6.98 -4.68 -7.54
N ASN A 113 6.33 -5.86 -7.53
CA ASN A 113 5.53 -6.29 -6.38
C ASN A 113 6.37 -6.92 -5.25
N ILE A 114 7.59 -7.37 -5.53
CA ILE A 114 8.48 -8.00 -4.54
C ILE A 114 9.76 -7.20 -4.36
N ARG A 115 10.60 -7.07 -5.39
CA ARG A 115 11.93 -6.45 -5.26
C ARG A 115 11.84 -4.99 -4.86
N ALA A 116 10.97 -4.20 -5.50
CA ALA A 116 10.80 -2.78 -5.15
C ALA A 116 10.22 -2.62 -3.75
N VAL A 117 9.25 -3.44 -3.36
CA VAL A 117 8.67 -3.44 -2.00
C VAL A 117 9.72 -3.77 -0.95
N TYR A 118 10.53 -4.81 -1.18
CA TYR A 118 11.61 -5.18 -0.27
C TYR A 118 12.62 -4.03 -0.12
N ARG A 119 13.12 -3.49 -1.23
CA ARG A 119 14.12 -2.42 -1.23
C ARG A 119 13.60 -1.13 -0.58
N ALA A 120 12.36 -0.72 -0.89
CA ALA A 120 11.75 0.45 -0.26
C ALA A 120 11.61 0.25 1.26
N SER A 121 11.20 -0.93 1.70
CA SER A 121 11.13 -1.28 3.11
C SER A 121 12.51 -1.25 3.78
N GLN A 122 13.54 -1.78 3.12
CA GLN A 122 14.92 -1.79 3.62
C GLN A 122 15.46 -0.37 3.76
N SER A 123 15.29 0.48 2.72
CA SER A 123 15.73 1.88 2.74
C SER A 123 14.99 2.68 3.81
N ALA A 124 13.66 2.52 3.92
CA ALA A 124 12.86 3.16 4.96
C ALA A 124 13.30 2.74 6.37
N ALA A 125 13.53 1.44 6.59
CA ALA A 125 14.00 0.94 7.88
C ALA A 125 15.38 1.53 8.27
N ARG A 126 16.30 1.75 7.31
CA ARG A 126 17.56 2.43 7.54
C ARG A 126 17.36 3.88 7.99
N VAL A 127 16.48 4.63 7.32
CA VAL A 127 16.16 6.02 7.66
C VAL A 127 15.49 6.10 9.03
N MET A 128 14.49 5.27 9.31
CA MET A 128 13.78 5.22 10.60
C MET A 128 14.72 4.86 11.74
N ARG A 129 15.61 3.89 11.52
CA ARG A 129 16.62 3.47 12.52
C ARG A 129 17.63 4.59 12.81
N LYS A 130 18.10 5.30 11.78
CA LYS A 130 19.01 6.44 11.92
C LYS A 130 18.37 7.59 12.70
N ALA A 131 17.08 7.86 12.45
CA ALA A 131 16.32 8.88 13.16
C ALA A 131 15.98 8.49 14.62
N ASN A 132 16.05 7.20 14.97
CA ASN A 132 15.80 6.64 16.31
C ASN A 132 14.45 7.06 16.92
N ARG A 133 13.41 7.14 16.08
CA ARG A 133 12.04 7.55 16.47
C ARG A 133 11.01 6.41 16.33
N GLY A 134 11.47 5.21 15.96
CA GLY A 134 10.58 4.13 15.55
C GLY A 134 9.97 4.40 14.18
N GLY A 135 8.84 3.74 13.87
CA GLY A 135 8.14 3.94 12.60
C GLY A 135 7.04 2.94 12.34
N SER A 136 6.34 3.13 11.22
CA SER A 136 5.32 2.20 10.72
C SER A 136 5.53 1.94 9.23
N ILE A 137 5.77 0.67 8.87
CA ILE A 137 5.82 0.20 7.49
C ILE A 137 4.55 -0.58 7.20
N ILE A 138 3.79 -0.12 6.20
CA ILE A 138 2.50 -0.68 5.83
C ILE A 138 2.61 -1.23 4.41
N GLN A 139 2.42 -2.55 4.29
CA GLN A 139 2.49 -3.25 3.01
C GLN A 139 1.09 -3.37 2.41
N MET A 140 0.88 -2.91 1.18
CA MET A 140 -0.35 -3.18 0.46
C MET A 140 -0.28 -4.60 -0.11
N SER A 141 -0.89 -5.53 0.60
CA SER A 141 -1.09 -6.90 0.19
C SER A 141 -2.34 -7.03 -0.69
N SER A 142 -3.05 -8.10 -0.56
CA SER A 142 -4.34 -8.41 -1.19
C SER A 142 -4.97 -9.58 -0.46
N GLN A 143 -6.28 -9.77 -0.55
CA GLN A 143 -6.91 -11.05 -0.20
C GLN A 143 -6.20 -12.22 -0.90
N MET A 144 -5.68 -11.99 -2.12
CA MET A 144 -4.89 -12.99 -2.88
C MET A 144 -3.49 -13.24 -2.31
N GLY A 145 -3.12 -12.63 -1.21
CA GLY A 145 -2.00 -13.03 -0.34
C GLY A 145 -2.38 -14.09 0.68
N HIS A 146 -3.67 -14.49 0.73
CA HIS A 146 -4.22 -15.48 1.66
C HIS A 146 -4.95 -16.62 0.97
N VAL A 147 -5.44 -16.38 -0.26
CA VAL A 147 -6.17 -17.38 -1.07
C VAL A 147 -5.67 -17.38 -2.51
N GLY A 148 -5.93 -18.47 -3.22
CA GLY A 148 -5.65 -18.56 -4.65
C GLY A 148 -6.75 -17.90 -5.49
N ALA A 149 -6.40 -17.57 -6.75
CA ALA A 149 -7.37 -17.11 -7.74
C ALA A 149 -6.94 -17.55 -9.14
N ALA A 150 -7.91 -18.01 -9.94
CA ALA A 150 -7.66 -18.39 -11.33
C ALA A 150 -7.09 -17.22 -12.12
N ARG A 151 -6.16 -17.50 -13.04
CA ARG A 151 -5.48 -16.51 -13.88
C ARG A 151 -4.66 -15.45 -13.10
N ARG A 152 -4.29 -15.75 -11.84
CA ARG A 152 -3.57 -14.84 -10.93
C ARG A 152 -2.36 -15.49 -10.28
N THR A 153 -1.79 -16.55 -10.89
CA THR A 153 -0.72 -17.34 -10.29
C THR A 153 0.45 -16.49 -9.83
N VAL A 154 0.99 -15.61 -10.69
CA VAL A 154 2.10 -14.71 -10.34
C VAL A 154 1.66 -13.67 -9.30
N TYR A 155 0.45 -13.10 -9.46
CA TYR A 155 -0.03 -12.10 -8.50
C TYR A 155 -0.22 -12.69 -7.10
N CYS A 156 -0.86 -13.84 -6.98
CA CYS A 156 -0.99 -14.56 -5.71
C CYS A 156 0.38 -14.85 -5.10
N MET A 157 1.33 -15.39 -5.89
CA MET A 157 2.71 -15.62 -5.44
C MET A 157 3.34 -14.34 -4.87
N THR A 158 3.23 -13.20 -5.58
CA THR A 158 3.83 -11.94 -5.11
C THR A 158 3.18 -11.44 -3.83
N LYS A 159 1.86 -11.60 -3.67
CA LYS A 159 1.15 -11.12 -2.46
C LYS A 159 1.37 -12.05 -1.27
N HIS A 160 1.51 -13.36 -1.46
CA HIS A 160 1.98 -14.27 -0.40
C HIS A 160 3.41 -13.96 0.04
N ALA A 161 4.30 -13.57 -0.89
CA ALA A 161 5.65 -13.11 -0.55
C ALA A 161 5.62 -11.86 0.34
N VAL A 162 4.72 -10.90 0.06
CA VAL A 162 4.54 -9.68 0.89
C VAL A 162 4.04 -10.03 2.29
N GLU A 163 3.12 -11.00 2.44
CA GLU A 163 2.66 -11.49 3.75
C GLU A 163 3.79 -12.12 4.57
N GLY A 164 4.63 -12.94 3.93
CA GLY A 164 5.81 -13.53 4.56
C GLY A 164 6.84 -12.47 4.97
N LEU A 165 7.12 -11.51 4.07
CA LEU A 165 8.03 -10.39 4.33
C LEU A 165 7.54 -9.53 5.52
N THR A 166 6.23 -9.25 5.59
CA THR A 166 5.61 -8.49 6.68
C THR A 166 5.92 -9.10 8.04
N LYS A 167 5.74 -10.42 8.18
CA LYS A 167 5.98 -11.14 9.43
C LYS A 167 7.46 -11.16 9.81
N ALA A 168 8.34 -11.44 8.84
CA ALA A 168 9.77 -11.49 9.10
C ALA A 168 10.32 -10.12 9.54
N MET A 169 9.95 -9.06 8.82
CA MET A 169 10.36 -7.70 9.16
C MET A 169 9.77 -7.22 10.50
N ALA A 170 8.54 -7.61 10.84
CA ALA A 170 7.93 -7.27 12.13
C ALA A 170 8.75 -7.79 13.29
N VAL A 171 9.21 -9.04 13.23
CA VAL A 171 10.07 -9.64 14.27
C VAL A 171 11.44 -8.98 14.32
N GLU A 172 12.05 -8.72 13.17
CA GLU A 172 13.40 -8.16 13.08
C GLU A 172 13.47 -6.69 13.52
N LEU A 173 12.43 -5.89 13.21
CA LEU A 173 12.45 -4.45 13.44
C LEU A 173 11.75 -4.00 14.73
N ALA A 174 11.01 -4.88 15.39
CA ALA A 174 10.34 -4.56 16.67
C ALA A 174 11.32 -4.05 17.77
N PRO A 175 12.54 -4.60 17.94
CA PRO A 175 13.48 -4.11 18.96
C PRO A 175 13.91 -2.64 18.77
N VAL A 176 13.75 -2.09 17.56
CA VAL A 176 14.06 -0.68 17.25
C VAL A 176 12.79 0.17 17.10
N GLY A 177 11.63 -0.32 17.57
CA GLY A 177 10.39 0.42 17.59
C GLY A 177 9.71 0.61 16.22
N ILE A 178 10.12 -0.14 15.20
CA ILE A 178 9.48 -0.09 13.88
C ILE A 178 8.46 -1.23 13.78
N ARG A 179 7.20 -0.86 13.54
CA ARG A 179 6.11 -1.81 13.31
C ARG A 179 5.98 -2.09 11.82
N VAL A 180 5.67 -3.32 11.45
CA VAL A 180 5.45 -3.72 10.05
C VAL A 180 4.17 -4.52 9.96
N ASN A 181 3.20 -4.04 9.17
CA ASN A 181 1.90 -4.67 9.00
C ASN A 181 1.48 -4.67 7.53
N ALA A 182 0.50 -5.49 7.18
CA ALA A 182 -0.11 -5.51 5.86
C ALA A 182 -1.58 -5.07 5.93
N VAL A 183 -2.05 -4.49 4.83
CA VAL A 183 -3.48 -4.33 4.53
C VAL A 183 -3.78 -5.15 3.29
N ALA A 184 -4.81 -5.97 3.35
CA ALA A 184 -5.17 -6.94 2.33
C ALA A 184 -6.58 -6.66 1.75
N PRO A 185 -6.70 -5.72 0.79
CA PRO A 185 -7.99 -5.42 0.16
C PRO A 185 -8.46 -6.55 -0.75
N THR A 186 -9.78 -6.64 -0.94
CA THR A 186 -10.40 -7.34 -2.07
C THR A 186 -10.41 -6.47 -3.33
N PHE A 187 -11.37 -6.66 -4.21
CA PHE A 187 -11.60 -5.83 -5.37
C PHE A 187 -12.09 -4.44 -4.95
N ILE A 188 -11.27 -3.44 -5.25
CA ILE A 188 -11.54 -2.01 -5.00
C ILE A 188 -11.75 -1.32 -6.35
N GLU A 189 -12.78 -0.51 -6.47
CA GLU A 189 -13.04 0.29 -7.67
C GLU A 189 -11.96 1.36 -7.81
N THR A 190 -11.14 1.22 -8.83
CA THR A 190 -10.01 2.11 -9.13
C THR A 190 -9.84 2.20 -10.64
N PRO A 191 -9.06 3.14 -11.19
CA PRO A 191 -8.73 3.14 -12.62
C PRO A 191 -8.11 1.82 -13.12
N LEU A 192 -7.46 1.06 -12.24
CA LEU A 192 -6.88 -0.24 -12.58
C LEU A 192 -7.94 -1.34 -12.78
N THR A 193 -9.01 -1.31 -11.98
CA THR A 193 -10.03 -2.39 -11.95
C THR A 193 -11.27 -2.03 -12.74
N LYS A 194 -11.47 -0.75 -13.09
CA LYS A 194 -12.67 -0.26 -13.76
C LYS A 194 -12.98 -1.03 -15.05
N ALA A 195 -12.00 -1.22 -15.91
CA ALA A 195 -12.19 -1.98 -17.16
C ALA A 195 -12.60 -3.44 -16.93
N MET A 196 -12.22 -4.05 -15.80
CA MET A 196 -12.62 -5.42 -15.46
C MET A 196 -14.09 -5.49 -15.04
N PHE A 197 -14.62 -4.41 -14.46
CA PHE A 197 -16.02 -4.33 -14.01
C PHE A 197 -16.99 -3.95 -15.14
N GLU A 198 -16.51 -3.64 -16.33
CA GLU A 198 -17.32 -3.49 -17.54
C GLU A 198 -17.91 -4.83 -18.02
N ASP A 199 -17.30 -5.95 -17.64
CA ASP A 199 -17.88 -7.29 -17.81
C ASP A 199 -18.87 -7.58 -16.67
N PRO A 200 -20.20 -7.62 -16.94
CA PRO A 200 -21.21 -7.81 -15.91
C PRO A 200 -21.16 -9.21 -15.29
N VAL A 201 -20.70 -10.23 -16.04
CA VAL A 201 -20.58 -11.60 -15.54
C VAL A 201 -19.43 -11.67 -14.52
N PHE A 202 -18.32 -11.04 -14.85
CA PHE A 202 -17.19 -10.94 -13.93
C PHE A 202 -17.56 -10.15 -12.68
N LEU A 203 -18.18 -8.98 -12.82
CA LEU A 203 -18.62 -8.15 -11.69
C LEU A 203 -19.57 -8.91 -10.77
N ALA A 204 -20.57 -9.59 -11.33
CA ALA A 204 -21.51 -10.39 -10.55
C ALA A 204 -20.80 -11.49 -9.76
N SER A 205 -19.83 -12.20 -10.36
CA SER A 205 -19.05 -13.24 -9.71
C SER A 205 -18.20 -12.70 -8.56
N VAL A 206 -17.65 -11.49 -8.72
CA VAL A 206 -16.89 -10.80 -7.67
C VAL A 206 -17.79 -10.42 -6.51
N VAL A 207 -18.94 -9.79 -6.80
CA VAL A 207 -19.92 -9.36 -5.77
C VAL A 207 -20.47 -10.56 -5.00
N ASP A 208 -20.81 -11.67 -5.67
CA ASP A 208 -21.26 -12.92 -5.03
C ASP A 208 -20.20 -13.51 -4.09
N SER A 209 -18.93 -13.27 -4.40
CA SER A 209 -17.81 -13.71 -3.57
C SER A 209 -17.57 -12.82 -2.35
N ILE A 210 -18.16 -11.63 -2.26
CA ILE A 210 -18.00 -10.68 -1.15
C ILE A 210 -19.25 -10.71 -0.26
N PRO A 211 -19.20 -11.26 0.96
CA PRO A 211 -20.38 -11.30 1.86
C PRO A 211 -21.06 -9.96 2.11
N LEU A 212 -20.33 -8.84 2.09
CA LEU A 212 -20.94 -7.49 2.18
C LEU A 212 -21.67 -7.05 0.89
N GLY A 213 -21.69 -7.88 -0.17
CA GLY A 213 -22.51 -7.70 -1.36
C GLY A 213 -22.10 -6.54 -2.28
N ARG A 214 -20.88 -6.01 -2.17
CA ARG A 214 -20.37 -4.94 -3.03
C ARG A 214 -18.86 -5.00 -3.19
N VAL A 215 -18.35 -4.46 -4.29
CA VAL A 215 -16.93 -4.10 -4.40
C VAL A 215 -16.58 -2.96 -3.44
N GLY A 216 -15.34 -2.88 -3.02
CA GLY A 216 -14.88 -1.77 -2.18
C GLY A 216 -14.59 -0.50 -2.99
N VAL A 217 -14.46 0.61 -2.29
CA VAL A 217 -13.91 1.87 -2.80
C VAL A 217 -12.60 2.21 -2.09
N PRO A 218 -11.74 3.08 -2.63
CA PRO A 218 -10.48 3.42 -1.97
C PRO A 218 -10.63 3.85 -0.51
N GLU A 219 -11.71 4.53 -0.18
CA GLU A 219 -12.04 5.01 1.17
C GLU A 219 -12.26 3.87 2.17
N ASP A 220 -12.71 2.69 1.73
CA ASP A 220 -12.83 1.50 2.59
C ASP A 220 -11.47 1.04 3.11
N VAL A 221 -10.39 1.30 2.36
CA VAL A 221 -9.02 0.89 2.72
C VAL A 221 -8.33 1.90 3.64
N VAL A 222 -8.65 3.17 3.49
CA VAL A 222 -8.00 4.30 4.18
C VAL A 222 -8.04 4.15 5.71
N GLY A 223 -9.15 3.68 6.27
CA GLY A 223 -9.29 3.50 7.72
C GLY A 223 -8.23 2.58 8.32
N ALA A 224 -7.94 1.46 7.64
CA ALA A 224 -6.90 0.52 8.06
C ALA A 224 -5.49 1.15 7.96
N ILE A 225 -5.23 1.95 6.92
CA ILE A 225 -3.95 2.67 6.76
C ILE A 225 -3.76 3.68 7.89
N LEU A 226 -4.76 4.53 8.18
CA LEU A 226 -4.68 5.52 9.26
C LEU A 226 -4.48 4.86 10.63
N PHE A 227 -5.20 3.77 10.91
CA PHE A 227 -5.02 2.97 12.12
C PHE A 227 -3.57 2.48 12.24
N LEU A 228 -3.04 1.83 11.21
CA LEU A 228 -1.69 1.28 11.23
C LEU A 228 -0.59 2.36 11.23
N ALA A 229 -0.85 3.53 10.67
CA ALA A 229 0.06 4.67 10.66
C ALA A 229 0.16 5.35 12.03
N SER A 230 -0.90 5.30 12.83
CA SER A 230 -1.05 6.04 14.08
C SER A 230 -0.58 5.25 15.32
N SER A 231 -0.54 5.94 16.47
CA SER A 231 -0.27 5.33 17.79
C SER A 231 -1.39 4.40 18.26
N ALA A 232 -2.59 4.45 17.67
CA ALA A 232 -3.69 3.53 17.98
C ALA A 232 -3.31 2.05 17.72
N SER A 233 -2.32 1.81 16.85
CA SER A 233 -1.79 0.47 16.56
C SER A 233 -0.43 0.20 17.20
N SER A 234 -0.09 0.87 18.31
CA SER A 234 1.24 0.79 18.94
C SER A 234 1.67 -0.64 19.33
N MET A 235 0.71 -1.53 19.59
CA MET A 235 0.97 -2.95 19.91
C MET A 235 0.69 -3.89 18.73
N VAL A 236 0.47 -3.34 17.52
CA VAL A 236 0.15 -4.14 16.33
C VAL A 236 1.37 -4.17 15.39
N THR A 237 1.99 -5.35 15.26
CA THR A 237 3.06 -5.62 14.31
C THR A 237 2.97 -7.07 13.81
N GLY A 238 3.32 -7.33 12.56
CA GLY A 238 3.22 -8.64 11.91
C GLY A 238 1.79 -9.03 11.51
N ALA A 239 0.81 -8.13 11.68
CA ALA A 239 -0.58 -8.38 11.34
C ALA A 239 -0.88 -8.10 9.87
N SER A 240 -1.93 -8.77 9.37
CA SER A 240 -2.53 -8.48 8.06
C SER A 240 -4.02 -8.16 8.27
N ILE A 241 -4.39 -6.89 8.05
CA ILE A 241 -5.78 -6.43 8.15
C ILE A 241 -6.47 -6.65 6.81
N LYS A 242 -7.43 -7.58 6.80
CA LYS A 242 -8.25 -7.84 5.61
C LYS A 242 -9.32 -6.76 5.48
N VAL A 243 -9.37 -6.13 4.31
CA VAL A 243 -10.41 -5.16 3.91
C VAL A 243 -11.11 -5.76 2.69
N ASP A 244 -11.78 -6.87 2.92
CA ASP A 244 -12.24 -7.78 1.87
C ASP A 244 -13.74 -8.08 1.90
N GLY A 245 -14.50 -7.39 2.74
CA GLY A 245 -15.93 -7.59 2.86
C GLY A 245 -16.34 -9.00 3.28
N GLY A 246 -15.42 -9.77 3.89
CA GLY A 246 -15.63 -11.15 4.34
C GLY A 246 -15.25 -12.21 3.30
N TRP A 247 -14.63 -11.84 2.18
CA TRP A 247 -14.23 -12.80 1.14
C TRP A 247 -13.42 -13.98 1.70
N THR A 248 -12.44 -13.73 2.55
CA THR A 248 -11.55 -14.77 3.09
C THR A 248 -12.03 -15.36 4.43
N ALA A 249 -13.20 -14.98 4.91
CA ALA A 249 -13.77 -15.49 6.16
C ALA A 249 -14.57 -16.80 5.99
N ARG A 250 -14.74 -17.28 4.76
CA ARG A 250 -15.47 -18.49 4.38
C ARG A 250 -14.61 -19.49 3.62
#